data_161885d4eed05fc5c7dfe77338caac3a
#
_entry.id   161885d4eed05fc5c7dfe77338caac3a
#
_cell.length_a   1.000
_cell.length_b   1.000
_cell.length_c   1.000
_cell.angle_alpha   90.00
_cell.angle_beta   90.00
_cell.angle_gamma   90.00
#
_symmetry.space_group_name_H-M   'P 1'
#
loop_
_entity.id
_entity.type
_entity.pdbx_description
1 polymer ?
#
loop_
_entity_poly.entity_id
_entity_poly.type
_entity_poly.pdbx_seq_one_letter_code
_entity_poly.pdbx_strand_id
1 'polypeptide(L)'
;MNRLFLILLLLVGAICAQAQEKIRVACVGNSITYGSGVANREVNAYPVKLQGMLGDGYEVGNFGRPGATLLNKGHRPYTQQQEYKDALAFAGDIVVIHLGINDTDPRNWPNYQDEFIEDYRALIQSFRQVNPKARFLIARMTPLSDRHWRYESGTRDWHEEIQQAIACVAKAEGIQMINFFE
;
A
#
# COMPACT_ATOMS: atom_id res chain seq x y z
N MET A 1 -28.19 -32.50 -43.20
CA MET A 1 -27.69 -31.87 -41.99
C MET A 1 -28.07 -30.40 -42.07
N ASN A 2 -29.05 -29.95 -41.26
CA ASN A 2 -29.73 -28.67 -41.43
C ASN A 2 -28.83 -27.50 -41.07
N ARG A 3 -28.76 -26.49 -41.97
CA ARG A 3 -28.05 -25.22 -41.73
C ARG A 3 -28.44 -24.53 -40.41
N LEU A 4 -29.65 -24.76 -39.91
CA LEU A 4 -30.14 -24.30 -38.62
C LEU A 4 -29.37 -24.93 -37.42
N PHE A 5 -28.96 -26.19 -37.53
CA PHE A 5 -28.23 -26.91 -36.51
C PHE A 5 -26.77 -26.38 -36.34
N LEU A 6 -26.18 -25.96 -37.46
CA LEU A 6 -24.84 -25.38 -37.49
C LEU A 6 -24.81 -23.95 -36.85
N ILE A 7 -25.89 -23.18 -37.07
CA ILE A 7 -26.05 -21.84 -36.51
C ILE A 7 -26.28 -21.92 -34.98
N LEU A 8 -27.02 -22.92 -34.51
CA LEU A 8 -27.25 -23.14 -33.08
C LEU A 8 -25.97 -23.56 -32.34
N LEU A 9 -25.10 -24.36 -32.99
CA LEU A 9 -23.81 -24.75 -32.43
C LEU A 9 -22.80 -23.58 -32.35
N LEU A 10 -22.88 -22.63 -33.31
CA LEU A 10 -22.05 -21.41 -33.27
C LEU A 10 -22.52 -20.39 -32.23
N LEU A 11 -23.81 -20.37 -31.91
CA LEU A 11 -24.36 -19.51 -30.84
C LEU A 11 -24.07 -20.03 -29.42
N VAL A 12 -23.92 -21.34 -29.23
CA VAL A 12 -23.58 -21.95 -27.92
C VAL A 12 -22.06 -21.81 -27.63
N GLY A 13 -21.22 -21.68 -28.69
CA GLY A 13 -19.77 -21.47 -28.54
C GLY A 13 -19.38 -20.03 -28.18
N ALA A 14 -20.32 -19.09 -28.17
CA ALA A 14 -20.12 -17.70 -27.76
C ALA A 14 -20.52 -17.44 -26.29
N ILE A 15 -20.52 -18.45 -25.44
CA ILE A 15 -20.40 -18.24 -24.00
C ILE A 15 -18.96 -17.76 -23.79
N CYS A 16 -18.79 -16.45 -23.94
CA CYS A 16 -17.56 -15.75 -23.58
C CYS A 16 -17.14 -16.28 -22.21
N ALA A 17 -16.00 -16.93 -22.17
CA ALA A 17 -15.24 -17.02 -20.93
C ALA A 17 -14.98 -15.57 -20.52
N GLN A 18 -15.90 -15.00 -19.74
CA GLN A 18 -15.74 -13.70 -19.13
C GLN A 18 -14.54 -13.89 -18.21
N ALA A 19 -13.37 -13.43 -18.66
CA ALA A 19 -12.18 -13.48 -17.83
C ALA A 19 -12.58 -12.81 -16.51
N GLN A 20 -12.61 -13.57 -15.43
CA GLN A 20 -12.97 -13.04 -14.13
C GLN A 20 -12.00 -11.91 -13.82
N GLU A 21 -12.52 -10.71 -13.65
CA GLU A 21 -11.71 -9.53 -13.37
C GLU A 21 -10.95 -9.77 -12.06
N LYS A 22 -9.63 -9.62 -12.10
CA LYS A 22 -8.79 -9.86 -10.94
C LYS A 22 -9.01 -8.79 -9.88
N ILE A 23 -9.01 -9.19 -8.62
CA ILE A 23 -9.00 -8.25 -7.49
C ILE A 23 -7.62 -7.61 -7.41
N ARG A 24 -7.54 -6.30 -7.55
CA ARG A 24 -6.28 -5.55 -7.55
C ARG A 24 -5.91 -5.13 -6.15
N VAL A 25 -4.70 -5.51 -5.70
CA VAL A 25 -4.14 -5.16 -4.38
C VAL A 25 -2.98 -4.19 -4.57
N ALA A 26 -3.15 -2.93 -4.17
CA ALA A 26 -2.10 -1.92 -4.21
C ALA A 26 -1.33 -1.92 -2.89
N CYS A 27 -0.07 -2.33 -2.90
CA CYS A 27 0.84 -2.21 -1.76
C CYS A 27 1.57 -0.85 -1.82
N VAL A 28 1.05 0.12 -1.08
CA VAL A 28 1.54 1.50 -0.97
C VAL A 28 2.49 1.62 0.20
N GLY A 29 3.69 2.17 0.00
CA GLY A 29 4.62 2.28 1.14
C GLY A 29 6.00 2.81 0.80
N ASN A 30 6.91 2.55 1.71
CA ASN A 30 8.30 3.00 1.67
C ASN A 30 9.27 1.89 1.22
N SER A 31 10.51 1.93 1.72
CA SER A 31 11.56 0.94 1.43
C SER A 31 11.19 -0.49 1.84
N ILE A 32 10.37 -0.67 2.85
CA ILE A 32 9.92 -2.01 3.31
C ILE A 32 8.98 -2.61 2.26
N THR A 33 8.02 -1.83 1.77
CA THR A 33 7.14 -2.25 0.68
C THR A 33 7.90 -2.49 -0.61
N TYR A 34 8.85 -1.61 -0.93
CA TYR A 34 9.75 -1.78 -2.08
C TYR A 34 10.53 -3.09 -1.99
N GLY A 35 10.95 -3.51 -0.80
CA GLY A 35 11.80 -4.66 -0.56
C GLY A 35 13.29 -4.30 -0.50
N SER A 36 13.64 -3.11 0.02
CA SER A 36 15.04 -2.71 0.20
C SER A 36 15.77 -3.65 1.15
N GLY A 37 16.95 -4.09 0.74
CA GLY A 37 17.77 -5.02 1.54
C GLY A 37 17.33 -6.49 1.48
N VAL A 38 16.24 -6.78 0.79
CA VAL A 38 15.78 -8.15 0.58
C VAL A 38 16.56 -8.78 -0.58
N ALA A 39 17.20 -9.93 -0.34
CA ALA A 39 17.87 -10.68 -1.39
C ALA A 39 16.84 -11.15 -2.45
N ASN A 40 17.19 -10.97 -3.74
CA ASN A 40 16.31 -11.29 -4.87
C ASN A 40 14.91 -10.65 -4.68
N ARG A 41 14.88 -9.33 -4.58
CA ARG A 41 13.68 -8.52 -4.34
C ARG A 41 12.50 -8.91 -5.24
N GLU A 42 12.77 -9.20 -6.52
CA GLU A 42 11.77 -9.62 -7.54
C GLU A 42 11.04 -10.91 -7.18
N VAL A 43 11.56 -11.67 -6.20
CA VAL A 43 10.98 -12.93 -5.73
C VAL A 43 10.58 -12.84 -4.27
N ASN A 44 11.29 -12.06 -3.46
CA ASN A 44 11.19 -12.13 -2.00
C ASN A 44 10.59 -10.87 -1.34
N ALA A 45 10.39 -9.76 -2.06
CA ALA A 45 9.64 -8.63 -1.50
C ALA A 45 8.22 -9.06 -1.11
N TYR A 46 7.69 -8.54 0.01
CA TYR A 46 6.40 -9.01 0.52
C TYR A 46 5.23 -8.90 -0.49
N PRO A 47 5.14 -7.86 -1.35
CA PRO A 47 4.06 -7.82 -2.34
C PRO A 47 4.14 -8.97 -3.36
N VAL A 48 5.34 -9.40 -3.71
CA VAL A 48 5.55 -10.55 -4.61
C VAL A 48 5.15 -11.86 -3.92
N LYS A 49 5.53 -12.03 -2.64
CA LYS A 49 5.09 -13.18 -1.84
C LYS A 49 3.56 -13.20 -1.69
N LEU A 50 2.97 -12.04 -1.45
CA LEU A 50 1.52 -11.89 -1.34
C LEU A 50 0.82 -12.30 -2.65
N GLN A 51 1.34 -11.90 -3.82
CA GLN A 51 0.83 -12.35 -5.11
C GLN A 51 0.84 -13.88 -5.22
N GLY A 52 1.94 -14.50 -4.84
CA GLY A 52 2.06 -15.97 -4.88
C GLY A 52 1.08 -16.70 -3.94
N MET A 53 0.79 -16.08 -2.77
CA MET A 53 -0.14 -16.65 -1.79
C MET A 53 -1.61 -16.46 -2.19
N LEU A 54 -1.95 -15.33 -2.84
CA LEU A 54 -3.31 -15.02 -3.27
C LEU A 54 -3.71 -15.73 -4.58
N GLY A 55 -2.73 -16.10 -5.41
CA GLY A 55 -2.97 -16.81 -6.67
C GLY A 55 -3.52 -15.93 -7.80
N ASP A 56 -4.03 -16.59 -8.85
CA ASP A 56 -4.36 -15.95 -10.14
C ASP A 56 -5.61 -15.05 -10.10
N GLY A 57 -6.46 -15.19 -9.10
CA GLY A 57 -7.63 -14.32 -8.89
C GLY A 57 -7.29 -12.91 -8.44
N TYR A 58 -6.02 -12.64 -8.15
CA TYR A 58 -5.53 -11.36 -7.66
C TYR A 58 -4.41 -10.82 -8.56
N GLU A 59 -4.27 -9.49 -8.52
CA GLU A 59 -3.16 -8.76 -9.10
C GLU A 59 -2.57 -7.84 -8.03
N VAL A 60 -1.32 -8.10 -7.60
CA VAL A 60 -0.67 -7.34 -6.53
C VAL A 60 0.37 -6.40 -7.11
N GLY A 61 0.15 -5.09 -6.96
CA GLY A 61 1.10 -4.04 -7.35
C GLY A 61 1.99 -3.61 -6.18
N ASN A 62 3.29 -3.47 -6.44
CA ASN A 62 4.26 -2.92 -5.50
C ASN A 62 4.54 -1.45 -5.80
N PHE A 63 4.02 -0.56 -4.99
CA PHE A 63 4.18 0.89 -5.09
C PHE A 63 5.01 1.44 -3.92
N GLY A 64 6.01 0.70 -3.51
CA GLY A 64 6.95 1.09 -2.48
C GLY A 64 8.00 2.06 -3.00
N ARG A 65 8.21 3.19 -2.29
CA ARG A 65 9.27 4.18 -2.59
C ARG A 65 10.25 4.29 -1.43
N PRO A 66 11.51 3.87 -1.61
CA PRO A 66 12.52 4.00 -0.56
C PRO A 66 12.69 5.44 -0.08
N GLY A 67 12.67 5.63 1.25
CA GLY A 67 12.80 6.94 1.89
C GLY A 67 11.53 7.79 1.88
N ALA A 68 10.42 7.33 1.30
CA ALA A 68 9.19 8.11 1.26
C ALA A 68 8.61 8.35 2.65
N THR A 69 8.19 9.60 2.90
CA THR A 69 7.46 10.04 4.09
C THR A 69 5.96 10.07 3.82
N LEU A 70 5.18 9.92 4.88
CA LEU A 70 3.75 10.20 4.82
C LEU A 70 3.52 11.72 4.78
N LEU A 71 4.21 12.47 5.64
CA LEU A 71 4.13 13.93 5.70
C LEU A 71 4.41 14.58 4.35
N ASN A 72 3.50 15.42 3.90
CA ASN A 72 3.61 16.14 2.63
C ASN A 72 4.71 17.23 2.66
N LYS A 73 5.09 17.72 3.84
CA LYS A 73 6.24 18.59 4.04
C LYS A 73 7.51 17.84 4.44
N GLY A 74 7.46 16.51 4.52
CA GLY A 74 8.62 15.69 4.78
C GLY A 74 9.68 15.81 3.68
N HIS A 75 10.88 15.31 3.96
CA HIS A 75 12.00 15.44 3.01
C HIS A 75 11.81 14.64 1.70
N ARG A 76 10.84 13.72 1.66
CA ARG A 76 10.49 12.94 0.46
C ARG A 76 9.01 12.52 0.50
N PRO A 77 8.06 13.41 0.29
CA PRO A 77 6.64 13.11 0.37
C PRO A 77 6.25 12.00 -0.62
N TYR A 78 5.53 10.99 -0.15
CA TYR A 78 5.06 9.90 -1.01
C TYR A 78 4.14 10.41 -2.13
N THR A 79 3.30 11.37 -1.82
CA THR A 79 2.36 11.99 -2.76
C THR A 79 3.02 12.70 -3.95
N GLN A 80 4.31 13.02 -3.84
CA GLN A 80 5.10 13.63 -4.91
C GLN A 80 5.91 12.60 -5.74
N GLN A 81 5.84 11.31 -5.39
CA GLN A 81 6.62 10.27 -6.07
C GLN A 81 5.85 9.67 -7.25
N GLN A 82 6.59 9.08 -8.19
CA GLN A 82 5.98 8.40 -9.33
C GLN A 82 5.15 7.19 -8.86
N GLU A 83 5.63 6.45 -7.87
CA GLU A 83 4.97 5.29 -7.30
C GLU A 83 3.57 5.61 -6.75
N TYR A 84 3.35 6.82 -6.23
CA TYR A 84 2.01 7.28 -5.83
C TYR A 84 1.08 7.43 -7.04
N LYS A 85 1.56 8.05 -8.13
CA LYS A 85 0.79 8.23 -9.36
C LYS A 85 0.44 6.90 -9.99
N ASP A 86 1.40 5.97 -9.99
CA ASP A 86 1.21 4.61 -10.52
C ASP A 86 0.21 3.83 -9.67
N ALA A 87 0.26 3.98 -8.34
CA ALA A 87 -0.71 3.36 -7.43
C ALA A 87 -2.13 3.89 -7.63
N LEU A 88 -2.30 5.20 -7.87
CA LEU A 88 -3.60 5.78 -8.22
C LEU A 88 -4.09 5.26 -9.57
N ALA A 89 -3.23 5.22 -10.59
CA ALA A 89 -3.59 4.68 -11.92
C ALA A 89 -3.93 3.19 -11.87
N PHE A 90 -3.30 2.43 -10.98
CA PHE A 90 -3.62 1.03 -10.75
C PHE A 90 -5.03 0.83 -10.19
N ALA A 91 -5.59 1.81 -9.49
CA ALA A 91 -6.95 1.83 -8.95
C ALA A 91 -7.31 0.55 -8.16
N GLY A 92 -6.49 0.19 -7.18
CA GLY A 92 -6.63 -1.05 -6.40
C GLY A 92 -7.99 -1.20 -5.72
N ASP A 93 -8.51 -2.42 -5.70
CA ASP A 93 -9.71 -2.79 -4.94
C ASP A 93 -9.41 -2.95 -3.45
N ILE A 94 -8.16 -3.28 -3.16
CA ILE A 94 -7.61 -3.30 -1.80
C ILE A 94 -6.34 -2.45 -1.80
N VAL A 95 -6.24 -1.51 -0.87
CA VAL A 95 -5.07 -0.63 -0.69
C VAL A 95 -4.45 -0.91 0.67
N VAL A 96 -3.23 -1.41 0.67
CA VAL A 96 -2.43 -1.64 1.88
C VAL A 96 -1.45 -0.50 2.04
N ILE A 97 -1.55 0.29 3.11
CA ILE A 97 -0.68 1.45 3.35
C ILE A 97 0.33 1.12 4.46
N HIS A 98 1.61 1.23 4.15
CA HIS A 98 2.71 1.03 5.08
C HIS A 98 3.71 2.20 5.00
N LEU A 99 3.36 3.32 5.60
CA LEU A 99 4.13 4.56 5.68
C LEU A 99 4.31 4.99 7.14
N GLY A 100 5.18 5.95 7.40
CA GLY A 100 5.41 6.55 8.72
C GLY A 100 6.84 6.38 9.23
N ILE A 101 7.54 5.28 8.90
CA ILE A 101 8.88 5.02 9.45
C ILE A 101 9.92 6.11 9.07
N ASN A 102 9.83 6.68 7.87
CA ASN A 102 10.74 7.75 7.44
C ASN A 102 10.37 9.11 8.04
N ASP A 103 9.15 9.23 8.55
CA ASP A 103 8.68 10.42 9.26
C ASP A 103 9.38 10.59 10.61
N THR A 104 9.96 9.53 11.16
CA THR A 104 10.84 9.56 12.35
C THR A 104 12.15 10.32 12.13
N ASP A 105 12.45 10.80 10.92
CA ASP A 105 13.64 11.62 10.67
C ASP A 105 13.52 12.97 11.38
N PRO A 106 14.60 13.48 12.02
CA PRO A 106 14.60 14.80 12.69
C PRO A 106 14.20 15.98 11.81
N ARG A 107 14.28 15.83 10.49
CA ARG A 107 13.82 16.84 9.54
C ARG A 107 12.31 16.88 9.38
N ASN A 108 11.61 15.83 9.80
CA ASN A 108 10.18 15.63 9.55
C ASN A 108 9.36 15.81 10.83
N TRP A 109 9.35 14.81 11.71
CA TRP A 109 8.43 14.73 12.82
C TRP A 109 8.42 15.95 13.75
N PRO A 110 9.55 16.41 14.28
CA PRO A 110 9.53 17.54 15.21
C PRO A 110 9.07 18.86 14.57
N ASN A 111 9.03 18.93 13.25
CA ASN A 111 8.65 20.14 12.53
C ASN A 111 7.21 20.11 11.99
N TYR A 112 6.65 18.93 11.72
CA TYR A 112 5.39 18.79 10.99
C TYR A 112 4.43 17.77 11.60
N GLN A 113 4.66 17.32 12.82
CA GLN A 113 3.85 16.29 13.49
C GLN A 113 2.34 16.62 13.50
N ASP A 114 1.99 17.89 13.64
CA ASP A 114 0.60 18.34 13.70
C ASP A 114 -0.16 18.13 12.37
N GLU A 115 0.56 17.95 11.25
CA GLU A 115 -0.02 17.74 9.92
C GLU A 115 -0.22 16.25 9.60
N PHE A 116 0.36 15.34 10.38
CA PHE A 116 0.44 13.92 10.03
C PHE A 116 -0.93 13.25 9.85
N ILE A 117 -1.88 13.52 10.74
CA ILE A 117 -3.22 12.93 10.69
C ILE A 117 -3.96 13.41 9.44
N GLU A 118 -3.91 14.70 9.13
CA GLU A 118 -4.57 15.27 7.95
C GLU A 118 -3.92 14.79 6.66
N ASP A 119 -2.60 14.72 6.60
CA ASP A 119 -1.88 14.19 5.44
C ASP A 119 -2.20 12.71 5.19
N TYR A 120 -2.35 11.91 6.28
CA TYR A 120 -2.74 10.52 6.14
C TYR A 120 -4.17 10.38 5.60
N ARG A 121 -5.10 11.17 6.13
CA ARG A 121 -6.47 11.20 5.65
C ARG A 121 -6.57 11.64 4.20
N ALA A 122 -5.81 12.66 3.82
CA ALA A 122 -5.72 13.13 2.44
C ALA A 122 -5.22 12.04 1.50
N LEU A 123 -4.22 11.26 1.91
CA LEU A 123 -3.72 10.11 1.16
C LEU A 123 -4.82 9.05 0.96
N ILE A 124 -5.53 8.65 2.03
CA ILE A 124 -6.63 7.70 1.94
C ILE A 124 -7.72 8.22 1.00
N GLN A 125 -8.08 9.49 1.14
CA GLN A 125 -9.12 10.12 0.34
C GLN A 125 -8.76 10.16 -1.16
N SER A 126 -7.49 10.35 -1.51
CA SER A 126 -7.05 10.34 -2.90
C SER A 126 -7.27 8.99 -3.58
N PHE A 127 -7.07 7.88 -2.88
CA PHE A 127 -7.41 6.53 -3.38
C PHE A 127 -8.92 6.30 -3.46
N ARG A 128 -9.69 6.80 -2.47
CA ARG A 128 -11.17 6.72 -2.51
C ARG A 128 -11.77 7.48 -3.69
N GLN A 129 -11.16 8.58 -4.11
CA GLN A 129 -11.60 9.34 -5.29
C GLN A 129 -11.44 8.54 -6.58
N VAL A 130 -10.38 7.74 -6.68
CA VAL A 130 -10.13 6.88 -7.85
C VAL A 130 -11.00 5.62 -7.82
N ASN A 131 -11.09 4.96 -6.68
CA ASN A 131 -11.94 3.79 -6.50
C ASN A 131 -12.76 3.93 -5.20
N PRO A 132 -14.00 4.43 -5.27
CA PRO A 132 -14.86 4.61 -4.08
C PRO A 132 -15.21 3.32 -3.34
N LYS A 133 -15.03 2.16 -3.98
CA LYS A 133 -15.29 0.84 -3.39
C LYS A 133 -14.02 0.21 -2.78
N ALA A 134 -12.87 0.87 -2.89
CA ALA A 134 -11.61 0.35 -2.38
C ALA A 134 -11.70 0.06 -0.87
N ARG A 135 -11.21 -1.09 -0.48
CA ARG A 135 -11.00 -1.47 0.92
C ARG A 135 -9.59 -1.09 1.33
N PHE A 136 -9.43 -0.60 2.55
CA PHE A 136 -8.13 -0.18 3.06
C PHE A 136 -7.66 -1.10 4.19
N LEU A 137 -6.36 -1.30 4.23
CA LEU A 137 -5.64 -1.89 5.35
C LEU A 137 -4.47 -0.95 5.69
N ILE A 138 -4.29 -0.65 6.96
CA ILE A 138 -3.15 0.15 7.43
C ILE A 138 -2.21 -0.77 8.19
N ALA A 139 -0.97 -0.86 7.72
CA ALA A 139 0.05 -1.62 8.40
C ALA A 139 0.69 -0.80 9.53
N ARG A 140 0.88 -1.43 10.69
CA ARG A 140 1.74 -0.88 11.74
C ARG A 140 3.16 -0.77 11.23
N MET A 141 3.88 0.25 11.68
CA MET A 141 5.31 0.35 11.35
C MET A 141 6.07 -0.83 11.94
N THR A 142 7.08 -1.29 11.23
CA THR A 142 7.99 -2.32 11.73
C THR A 142 8.83 -1.80 12.91
N PRO A 143 9.35 -2.69 13.80
CA PRO A 143 10.25 -2.29 14.87
C PRO A 143 11.49 -1.57 14.34
N LEU A 144 12.01 -0.68 15.14
CA LEU A 144 13.33 -0.10 14.94
C LEU A 144 14.38 -0.96 15.65
N SER A 145 15.45 -1.31 14.92
CA SER A 145 16.61 -1.94 15.53
C SER A 145 17.35 -0.94 16.43
N ASP A 146 17.71 -1.38 17.63
CA ASP A 146 18.58 -0.64 18.54
C ASP A 146 19.99 -0.39 17.96
N ARG A 147 20.36 -1.14 16.94
CA ARG A 147 21.61 -0.96 16.17
C ARG A 147 21.50 0.06 15.05
N HIS A 148 20.32 0.61 14.81
CA HIS A 148 20.14 1.65 13.79
C HIS A 148 20.81 2.94 14.26
N TRP A 149 21.62 3.56 13.43
CA TRP A 149 22.41 4.75 13.77
C TRP A 149 21.59 5.97 14.23
N ARG A 150 20.29 6.03 13.90
CA ARG A 150 19.36 7.07 14.37
C ARG A 150 18.65 6.70 15.66
N TYR A 151 18.83 5.51 16.20
CA TYR A 151 18.04 5.04 17.35
C TYR A 151 18.11 5.98 18.55
N GLU A 152 19.29 6.56 18.80
CA GLU A 152 19.53 7.49 19.92
C GLU A 152 19.14 8.94 19.62
N SER A 153 18.77 9.28 18.38
CA SER A 153 18.48 10.65 17.95
C SER A 153 16.99 11.04 18.00
N GLY A 154 16.21 10.44 18.89
CA GLY A 154 14.77 10.68 19.01
C GLY A 154 13.89 9.78 18.14
N THR A 155 14.46 9.11 17.15
CA THR A 155 13.70 8.22 16.26
C THR A 155 12.88 7.17 17.00
N ARG A 156 13.39 6.65 18.12
CA ARG A 156 12.68 5.67 18.97
C ARG A 156 11.39 6.24 19.55
N ASP A 157 11.45 7.43 20.13
CA ASP A 157 10.32 8.05 20.81
C ASP A 157 9.30 8.53 19.78
N TRP A 158 9.75 9.12 18.68
CA TRP A 158 8.89 9.52 17.56
C TRP A 158 8.25 8.34 16.84
N HIS A 159 8.90 7.17 16.82
CA HIS A 159 8.30 5.95 16.29
C HIS A 159 7.02 5.59 17.05
N GLU A 160 7.05 5.66 18.38
CA GLU A 160 5.86 5.37 19.20
C GLU A 160 4.77 6.43 18.98
N GLU A 161 5.12 7.71 18.95
CA GLU A 161 4.18 8.80 18.70
C GLU A 161 3.50 8.65 17.31
N ILE A 162 4.27 8.37 16.27
CA ILE A 162 3.76 8.14 14.92
C ILE A 162 2.87 6.89 14.88
N GLN A 163 3.26 5.82 15.58
CA GLN A 163 2.46 4.60 15.67
C GLN A 163 1.10 4.87 16.30
N GLN A 164 1.04 5.72 17.32
CA GLN A 164 -0.21 6.17 17.94
C GLN A 164 -1.05 7.02 16.98
N ALA A 165 -0.42 7.95 16.25
CA ALA A 165 -1.10 8.76 15.23
C ALA A 165 -1.71 7.89 14.12
N ILE A 166 -0.97 6.88 13.63
CA ILE A 166 -1.47 5.88 12.66
C ILE A 166 -2.69 5.15 13.22
N ALA A 167 -2.63 4.71 14.48
CA ALA A 167 -3.76 4.02 15.12
C ALA A 167 -4.99 4.94 15.28
N CYS A 168 -4.78 6.22 15.57
CA CYS A 168 -5.87 7.21 15.61
C CYS A 168 -6.53 7.37 14.24
N VAL A 169 -5.76 7.47 13.16
CA VAL A 169 -6.31 7.54 11.80
C VAL A 169 -7.09 6.28 11.46
N ALA A 170 -6.51 5.10 11.67
CA ALA A 170 -7.17 3.82 11.39
C ALA A 170 -8.52 3.70 12.11
N LYS A 171 -8.56 4.06 13.40
CA LYS A 171 -9.79 4.08 14.22
C LYS A 171 -10.82 5.07 13.68
N ALA A 172 -10.39 6.30 13.38
CA ALA A 172 -11.29 7.35 12.90
C ALA A 172 -11.89 7.04 11.53
N GLU A 173 -11.11 6.42 10.65
CA GLU A 173 -11.53 6.02 9.30
C GLU A 173 -12.23 4.65 9.25
N GLY A 174 -12.33 3.92 10.38
CA GLY A 174 -12.89 2.56 10.45
C GLY A 174 -12.09 1.53 9.65
N ILE A 175 -10.78 1.74 9.53
CA ILE A 175 -9.87 0.89 8.75
C ILE A 175 -9.19 -0.12 9.67
N GLN A 176 -9.14 -1.38 9.23
CA GLN A 176 -8.44 -2.44 9.93
C GLN A 176 -6.93 -2.20 9.90
N MET A 177 -6.28 -2.32 11.06
CA MET A 177 -4.84 -2.38 11.14
C MET A 177 -4.33 -3.81 11.00
N ILE A 178 -3.23 -3.96 10.29
CA ILE A 178 -2.47 -5.22 10.19
C ILE A 178 -1.12 -5.06 10.88
N ASN A 179 -0.66 -6.14 11.50
CA ASN A 179 0.60 -6.17 12.23
C ASN A 179 1.60 -7.07 11.51
N PHE A 180 2.73 -6.51 11.09
CA PHE A 180 3.81 -7.28 10.48
C PHE A 180 4.80 -7.87 11.51
N PHE A 181 4.49 -7.76 12.82
CA PHE A 181 5.34 -8.25 13.90
C PHE A 181 4.97 -9.66 14.38
N GLU A 182 3.78 -10.13 14.09
CA GLU A 182 3.25 -11.41 14.58
C GLU A 182 3.20 -12.44 13.46
#